data_60bf5074c23142f5f04a2bd831466637
#
_entry.id   60bf5074c23142f5f04a2bd831466637
#
_cell.length_a   1.000
_cell.length_b   1.000
_cell.length_c   1.000
_cell.angle_alpha   90.00
_cell.angle_beta   90.00
_cell.angle_gamma   90.00
#
_symmetry.space_group_name_H-M   'P 1'
#
loop_
_entity.id
_entity.type
_entity.pdbx_description
1 polymer ?
#
loop_
_entity_poly.entity_id
_entity_poly.type
_entity_poly.pdbx_seq_one_letter_code
_entity_poly.pdbx_strand_id
1 'polypeptide(L)'
;NLKVLEDSADIIGAKYKGQPTGNFADISITSFYGMHVINCAGNGGMITTSNIEYANKAKLLRSWGRSSSLFNDAEAIENRFNVKIDDIDYDAKFIFEKIGYNLEPSELGSAFGIVQFNKLDKILDHRKKVYHELSNFFLKYEKWIDLPKKNNHADTAWFAFPFFIKENAPFKRRDLMIFFENHNIQTRVVFTGNILRQPGYKNIKCIGAADDFVNADRVMRGGILLA
;
A
#
# COMPACT_ATOMS: atom_id res chain seq x y z
N ASN A 1 5.99 -13.93 -21.66
CA ASN A 1 5.35 -14.01 -20.34
C ASN A 1 5.57 -12.68 -19.61
N LEU A 2 4.49 -11.98 -19.28
CA LEU A 2 4.53 -10.83 -18.38
C LEU A 2 4.51 -11.32 -16.93
N LYS A 3 5.17 -10.56 -16.05
CA LYS A 3 5.08 -10.74 -14.60
C LYS A 3 4.15 -9.68 -14.02
N VAL A 4 3.36 -10.07 -13.03
CA VAL A 4 2.40 -9.21 -12.37
C VAL A 4 2.92 -8.86 -10.98
N LEU A 5 3.14 -7.57 -10.75
CA LEU A 5 3.39 -7.00 -9.43
C LEU A 5 2.12 -6.30 -8.95
N GLU A 6 1.56 -6.76 -7.85
CA GLU A 6 0.39 -6.17 -7.22
C GLU A 6 0.80 -5.21 -6.11
N ASP A 7 0.40 -3.96 -6.24
CA ASP A 7 0.49 -2.98 -5.16
C ASP A 7 -0.78 -3.06 -4.30
N SER A 8 -0.66 -3.74 -3.17
CA SER A 8 -1.72 -3.92 -2.17
C SER A 8 -1.47 -3.09 -0.91
N ALA A 9 -0.77 -1.96 -1.03
CA ALA A 9 -0.36 -1.14 0.12
C ALA A 9 -1.55 -0.76 1.02
N ASP A 10 -2.70 -0.43 0.44
CA ASP A 10 -3.87 0.12 1.15
C ASP A 10 -5.04 -0.86 1.31
N ILE A 11 -4.89 -2.13 0.91
CA ILE A 11 -6.03 -3.05 0.75
C ILE A 11 -5.88 -4.36 1.53
N ILE A 12 -5.13 -4.36 2.63
CA ILE A 12 -4.98 -5.57 3.47
C ILE A 12 -6.35 -6.17 3.81
N GLY A 13 -6.46 -7.49 3.64
CA GLY A 13 -7.71 -8.24 3.87
C GLY A 13 -8.73 -8.20 2.74
N ALA A 14 -8.45 -7.50 1.63
CA ALA A 14 -9.33 -7.47 0.47
C ALA A 14 -9.37 -8.82 -0.26
N LYS A 15 -10.52 -9.09 -0.90
CA LYS A 15 -10.73 -10.30 -1.70
C LYS A 15 -11.33 -9.95 -3.06
N TYR A 16 -10.98 -10.73 -4.06
CA TYR A 16 -11.62 -10.71 -5.37
C TYR A 16 -12.14 -12.10 -5.71
N LYS A 17 -13.43 -12.21 -6.05
CA LYS A 17 -14.12 -13.51 -6.26
C LYS A 17 -13.88 -14.50 -5.11
N GLY A 18 -13.88 -14.03 -3.87
CA GLY A 18 -13.67 -14.82 -2.66
C GLY A 18 -12.21 -15.19 -2.36
N GLN A 19 -11.26 -14.92 -3.26
CA GLN A 19 -9.84 -15.18 -3.07
C GLN A 19 -9.12 -13.93 -2.55
N PRO A 20 -8.18 -14.05 -1.61
CA PRO A 20 -7.37 -12.93 -1.17
C PRO A 20 -6.64 -12.25 -2.35
N THR A 21 -6.52 -10.94 -2.29
CA THR A 21 -5.58 -10.22 -3.17
C THR A 21 -4.16 -10.75 -2.97
N GLY A 22 -3.32 -10.63 -3.98
CA GLY A 22 -2.00 -11.30 -4.00
C GLY A 22 -2.01 -12.68 -4.66
N ASN A 23 -3.13 -13.44 -4.62
CA ASN A 23 -3.23 -14.73 -5.28
C ASN A 23 -3.18 -14.67 -6.81
N PHE A 24 -3.39 -13.48 -7.37
CA PHE A 24 -3.45 -13.24 -8.82
C PHE A 24 -2.16 -12.61 -9.36
N ALA A 25 -1.14 -12.47 -8.53
CA ALA A 25 0.12 -11.83 -8.87
C ALA A 25 1.33 -12.75 -8.64
N ASP A 26 2.44 -12.51 -9.35
CA ASP A 26 3.72 -13.16 -9.06
C ASP A 26 4.33 -12.66 -7.74
N ILE A 27 4.15 -11.37 -7.47
CA ILE A 27 4.59 -10.69 -6.24
C ILE A 27 3.48 -9.72 -5.83
N SER A 28 3.15 -9.68 -4.55
CA SER A 28 2.30 -8.65 -3.95
C SER A 28 3.04 -7.93 -2.83
N ILE A 29 2.78 -6.64 -2.68
CA ILE A 29 3.34 -5.82 -1.61
C ILE A 29 2.23 -5.27 -0.71
N THR A 30 2.52 -5.17 0.57
CA THR A 30 1.64 -4.56 1.58
C THR A 30 2.44 -3.57 2.41
N SER A 31 1.85 -2.45 2.76
CA SER A 31 2.47 -1.43 3.58
C SER A 31 1.92 -1.43 5.01
N PHE A 32 2.83 -1.26 5.97
CA PHE A 32 2.53 -1.04 7.38
C PHE A 32 2.96 0.37 7.82
N TYR A 33 2.86 1.32 6.92
CA TYR A 33 3.06 2.74 7.22
C TYR A 33 2.02 3.24 8.22
N GLY A 34 2.36 4.29 8.99
CA GLY A 34 1.58 4.78 10.12
C GLY A 34 0.11 5.08 9.86
N MET A 35 -0.24 5.46 8.63
CA MET A 35 -1.61 5.83 8.24
C MET A 35 -2.41 4.67 7.63
N HIS A 36 -1.82 3.46 7.48
CA HIS A 36 -2.50 2.33 6.88
C HIS A 36 -3.41 1.59 7.87
N VAL A 37 -4.21 0.63 7.38
CA VAL A 37 -5.23 -0.11 8.15
C VAL A 37 -4.65 -0.73 9.42
N ILE A 38 -3.45 -1.30 9.30
CA ILE A 38 -2.58 -1.67 10.43
C ILE A 38 -1.18 -1.15 10.13
N ASN A 39 -0.37 -0.91 11.16
CA ASN A 39 0.97 -0.38 11.00
C ASN A 39 1.97 -1.02 11.95
N CYS A 40 3.26 -0.80 11.67
CA CYS A 40 4.37 -1.29 12.48
C CYS A 40 5.08 -0.11 13.19
N ALA A 41 4.36 0.62 14.04
CA ALA A 41 4.85 1.80 14.75
C ALA A 41 5.41 2.90 13.80
N GLY A 42 4.72 3.11 12.68
CA GLY A 42 5.02 4.17 11.72
C GLY A 42 5.61 3.71 10.39
N ASN A 43 6.42 2.66 10.37
CA ASN A 43 7.07 2.15 9.17
C ASN A 43 7.03 0.63 9.11
N GLY A 44 6.97 0.08 7.91
CA GLY A 44 7.01 -1.34 7.67
C GLY A 44 6.37 -1.71 6.33
N GLY A 45 6.61 -2.91 5.90
CA GLY A 45 6.02 -3.47 4.70
C GLY A 45 6.30 -4.96 4.58
N MET A 46 5.59 -5.60 3.67
CA MET A 46 5.75 -7.02 3.42
C MET A 46 5.67 -7.30 1.93
N ILE A 47 6.53 -8.19 1.47
CA ILE A 47 6.47 -8.80 0.15
C ILE A 47 5.92 -10.21 0.32
N THR A 48 4.92 -10.59 -0.47
CA THR A 48 4.39 -11.94 -0.54
C THR A 48 4.53 -12.51 -1.95
N THR A 49 4.91 -13.78 -2.04
CA THR A 49 5.04 -14.50 -3.30
C THR A 49 4.98 -16.00 -3.04
N SER A 50 4.44 -16.77 -3.99
CA SER A 50 4.49 -18.24 -3.98
C SER A 50 5.75 -18.81 -4.63
N ASN A 51 6.59 -17.94 -5.24
CA ASN A 51 7.84 -18.35 -5.89
C ASN A 51 9.01 -18.26 -4.92
N ILE A 52 9.62 -19.39 -4.59
CA ILE A 52 10.74 -19.47 -3.64
C ILE A 52 11.98 -18.69 -4.11
N GLU A 53 12.23 -18.64 -5.42
CA GLU A 53 13.37 -17.89 -5.97
C GLU A 53 13.18 -16.38 -5.75
N TYR A 54 11.94 -15.87 -5.93
CA TYR A 54 11.62 -14.48 -5.64
C TYR A 54 11.71 -14.17 -4.16
N ALA A 55 11.23 -15.07 -3.29
CA ALA A 55 11.33 -14.93 -1.85
C ALA A 55 12.79 -14.86 -1.39
N ASN A 56 13.63 -15.76 -1.87
CA ASN A 56 15.07 -15.79 -1.54
C ASN A 56 15.78 -14.54 -2.05
N LYS A 57 15.48 -14.12 -3.29
CA LYS A 57 16.05 -12.89 -3.85
C LYS A 57 15.64 -11.65 -3.06
N ALA A 58 14.39 -11.59 -2.64
CA ALA A 58 13.88 -10.49 -1.80
C ALA A 58 14.60 -10.44 -0.45
N LYS A 59 14.80 -11.59 0.22
CA LYS A 59 15.57 -11.69 1.47
C LYS A 59 17.02 -11.21 1.30
N LEU A 60 17.70 -11.65 0.24
CA LEU A 60 19.07 -11.20 -0.07
C LEU A 60 19.11 -9.69 -0.26
N LEU A 61 18.25 -9.14 -1.12
CA LEU A 61 18.23 -7.72 -1.42
C LEU A 61 17.86 -6.85 -0.21
N ARG A 62 16.98 -7.33 0.65
CA ARG A 62 16.58 -6.65 1.89
C ARG A 62 17.79 -6.50 2.84
N SER A 63 18.64 -7.52 2.91
CA SER A 63 19.73 -7.68 3.91
C SER A 63 21.10 -7.49 3.28
N TRP A 64 21.35 -6.36 2.64
CA TRP A 64 22.62 -5.97 1.99
C TRP A 64 23.13 -6.93 0.89
N GLY A 65 22.36 -7.93 0.49
CA GLY A 65 22.81 -8.98 -0.43
C GLY A 65 23.57 -10.14 0.24
N ARG A 66 23.49 -10.26 1.57
CA ARG A 66 24.19 -11.30 2.35
C ARG A 66 23.53 -12.66 2.22
N SER A 67 24.34 -13.71 1.96
CA SER A 67 23.87 -15.10 1.92
C SER A 67 23.30 -15.57 3.26
N SER A 68 23.79 -15.07 4.37
CA SER A 68 23.31 -15.39 5.72
C SER A 68 21.84 -15.06 5.96
N SER A 69 21.24 -14.16 5.16
CA SER A 69 19.81 -13.88 5.19
C SER A 69 18.92 -15.06 4.78
N LEU A 70 19.51 -16.10 4.19
CA LEU A 70 18.85 -17.34 3.76
C LEU A 70 19.06 -18.49 4.76
N PHE A 71 19.92 -18.33 5.75
CA PHE A 71 20.20 -19.38 6.72
C PHE A 71 19.08 -19.46 7.76
N ASN A 72 18.78 -20.68 8.22
CA ASN A 72 17.85 -20.89 9.33
C ASN A 72 18.43 -20.40 10.66
N ASP A 73 19.75 -20.59 10.83
CA ASP A 73 20.51 -20.07 11.97
C ASP A 73 21.82 -19.49 11.43
N ALA A 74 21.87 -18.18 11.34
CA ALA A 74 23.02 -17.44 10.81
C ALA A 74 24.16 -17.28 11.85
N GLU A 75 23.90 -17.62 13.13
CA GLU A 75 24.90 -17.51 14.20
C GLU A 75 25.59 -18.86 14.50
N ALA A 76 25.04 -19.98 14.02
CA ALA A 76 25.60 -21.30 14.24
C ALA A 76 27.03 -21.40 13.66
N ILE A 77 27.97 -21.90 14.47
CA ILE A 77 29.40 -22.00 14.11
C ILE A 77 29.61 -22.79 12.83
N GLU A 78 28.88 -23.89 12.67
CA GLU A 78 28.91 -24.75 11.49
C GLU A 78 28.44 -24.07 10.21
N ASN A 79 27.57 -23.09 10.32
CA ASN A 79 27.05 -22.31 9.18
C ASN A 79 28.00 -21.16 8.83
N ARG A 80 28.81 -20.68 9.80
CA ARG A 80 29.64 -19.50 9.64
C ARG A 80 31.00 -19.79 9.06
N PHE A 81 31.71 -20.79 9.58
CA PHE A 81 33.17 -20.92 9.40
C PHE A 81 33.61 -22.04 8.44
N ASN A 82 32.64 -22.77 7.83
CA ASN A 82 32.95 -23.80 6.84
C ASN A 82 32.90 -23.28 5.40
N VAL A 83 33.41 -22.07 5.18
CA VAL A 83 33.34 -21.42 3.86
C VAL A 83 34.67 -20.74 3.53
N LYS A 84 35.01 -20.74 2.24
CA LYS A 84 36.12 -19.97 1.69
C LYS A 84 35.65 -19.05 0.59
N ILE A 85 36.30 -17.91 0.49
CA ILE A 85 36.25 -17.05 -0.70
C ILE A 85 37.61 -17.17 -1.34
N ASP A 86 37.69 -17.73 -2.54
CA ASP A 86 38.90 -18.19 -3.16
C ASP A 86 39.66 -19.13 -2.20
N ASP A 87 40.88 -18.77 -1.75
CA ASP A 87 41.66 -19.56 -0.80
C ASP A 87 41.61 -19.05 0.65
N ILE A 88 40.75 -18.05 0.93
CA ILE A 88 40.64 -17.39 2.24
C ILE A 88 39.52 -18.03 3.06
N ASP A 89 39.87 -18.58 4.22
CA ASP A 89 38.86 -18.98 5.22
C ASP A 89 38.08 -17.76 5.68
N TYR A 90 36.74 -17.82 5.59
CA TYR A 90 35.89 -16.63 5.79
C TYR A 90 34.69 -16.94 6.67
N ASP A 91 34.01 -15.88 7.10
CA ASP A 91 32.74 -15.97 7.82
C ASP A 91 31.57 -15.82 6.83
N ALA A 92 30.79 -16.88 6.63
CA ALA A 92 29.65 -16.90 5.73
C ALA A 92 28.61 -15.81 6.02
N LYS A 93 28.54 -15.31 7.26
CA LYS A 93 27.68 -14.20 7.66
C LYS A 93 27.97 -12.91 6.88
N PHE A 94 29.18 -12.74 6.38
CA PHE A 94 29.64 -11.55 5.65
C PHE A 94 29.94 -11.79 4.17
N ILE A 95 29.38 -12.86 3.59
CA ILE A 95 29.45 -13.10 2.14
C ILE A 95 28.32 -12.32 1.46
N PHE A 96 28.68 -11.44 0.55
CA PHE A 96 27.74 -10.63 -0.23
C PHE A 96 27.58 -11.24 -1.63
N GLU A 97 26.48 -11.92 -1.87
CA GLU A 97 26.19 -12.54 -3.18
C GLU A 97 25.60 -11.56 -4.18
N LYS A 98 25.02 -10.47 -3.68
CA LYS A 98 24.38 -9.43 -4.48
C LYS A 98 24.67 -8.04 -3.88
N ILE A 99 24.58 -7.03 -4.71
CA ILE A 99 24.44 -5.65 -4.24
C ILE A 99 23.01 -5.50 -3.75
N GLY A 100 22.81 -5.30 -2.46
CA GLY A 100 21.51 -5.19 -1.82
C GLY A 100 21.32 -3.88 -1.07
N TYR A 101 20.21 -3.79 -0.35
CA TYR A 101 19.79 -2.62 0.42
C TYR A 101 19.77 -2.95 1.91
N ASN A 102 19.69 -1.94 2.74
CA ASN A 102 19.33 -2.09 4.15
C ASN A 102 17.84 -1.77 4.31
N LEU A 103 16.99 -2.78 4.18
CA LEU A 103 15.54 -2.71 4.36
C LEU A 103 15.09 -3.64 5.51
N GLU A 104 15.96 -3.85 6.49
CA GLU A 104 15.65 -4.69 7.65
C GLU A 104 14.57 -4.04 8.51
N PRO A 105 13.53 -4.80 8.89
CA PRO A 105 12.48 -4.27 9.76
C PRO A 105 12.99 -4.06 11.19
N SER A 106 12.43 -3.08 11.87
CA SER A 106 12.61 -2.92 13.31
C SER A 106 11.88 -4.04 14.07
N GLU A 107 12.54 -4.71 15.01
CA GLU A 107 11.92 -5.70 15.88
C GLU A 107 10.81 -5.09 16.75
N LEU A 108 11.01 -3.86 17.25
CA LEU A 108 9.99 -3.13 17.99
C LEU A 108 8.77 -2.84 17.12
N GLY A 109 8.99 -2.42 15.88
CA GLY A 109 7.94 -2.21 14.89
C GLY A 109 7.19 -3.52 14.57
N SER A 110 7.91 -4.62 14.43
CA SER A 110 7.33 -5.94 14.18
C SER A 110 6.48 -6.43 15.36
N ALA A 111 6.96 -6.27 16.58
CA ALA A 111 6.21 -6.62 17.79
C ALA A 111 4.91 -5.79 17.91
N PHE A 112 4.97 -4.48 17.64
CA PHE A 112 3.79 -3.63 17.57
C PHE A 112 2.83 -4.11 16.47
N GLY A 113 3.35 -4.44 15.28
CA GLY A 113 2.59 -4.93 14.15
C GLY A 113 1.81 -6.21 14.44
N ILE A 114 2.38 -7.15 15.21
CA ILE A 114 1.70 -8.37 15.65
C ILE A 114 0.44 -8.04 16.45
N VAL A 115 0.52 -7.06 17.36
CA VAL A 115 -0.64 -6.62 18.16
C VAL A 115 -1.71 -5.98 17.26
N GLN A 116 -1.30 -5.22 16.25
CA GLN A 116 -2.23 -4.65 15.26
C GLN A 116 -2.88 -5.75 14.40
N PHE A 117 -2.08 -6.72 13.95
CA PHE A 117 -2.57 -7.84 13.15
C PHE A 117 -3.64 -8.66 13.89
N ASN A 118 -3.48 -8.89 15.17
CA ASN A 118 -4.47 -9.59 16.00
C ASN A 118 -5.81 -8.84 16.13
N LYS A 119 -5.86 -7.56 15.75
CA LYS A 119 -7.08 -6.76 15.72
C LYS A 119 -7.67 -6.62 14.32
N LEU A 120 -7.00 -7.15 13.29
CA LEU A 120 -7.28 -6.87 11.88
C LEU A 120 -8.73 -7.16 11.52
N ASP A 121 -9.26 -8.34 11.82
CA ASP A 121 -10.62 -8.72 11.45
C ASP A 121 -11.66 -7.73 12.01
N LYS A 122 -11.54 -7.36 13.29
CA LYS A 122 -12.41 -6.36 13.91
C LYS A 122 -12.31 -5.00 13.24
N ILE A 123 -11.12 -4.59 12.84
CA ILE A 123 -10.89 -3.32 12.13
C ILE A 123 -11.55 -3.37 10.76
N LEU A 124 -11.37 -4.46 10.01
CA LEU A 124 -11.96 -4.62 8.68
C LEU A 124 -13.50 -4.59 8.71
N ASP A 125 -14.10 -5.30 9.65
CA ASP A 125 -15.56 -5.33 9.82
C ASP A 125 -16.11 -3.94 10.16
N HIS A 126 -15.45 -3.23 11.08
CA HIS A 126 -15.85 -1.88 11.45
C HIS A 126 -15.75 -0.92 10.27
N ARG A 127 -14.68 -0.96 9.48
CA ARG A 127 -14.49 -0.12 8.28
C ARG A 127 -15.57 -0.40 7.23
N LYS A 128 -15.90 -1.67 6.99
CA LYS A 128 -17.00 -2.05 6.06
C LYS A 128 -18.35 -1.48 6.53
N LYS A 129 -18.62 -1.55 7.81
CA LYS A 129 -19.84 -0.99 8.41
C LYS A 129 -19.90 0.53 8.20
N VAL A 130 -18.85 1.25 8.58
CA VAL A 130 -18.77 2.71 8.43
C VAL A 130 -18.91 3.12 6.96
N TYR A 131 -18.21 2.41 6.05
CA TYR A 131 -18.35 2.69 4.61
C TYR A 131 -19.80 2.54 4.12
N HIS A 132 -20.51 1.51 4.59
CA HIS A 132 -21.91 1.29 4.23
C HIS A 132 -22.82 2.39 4.77
N GLU A 133 -22.64 2.79 6.02
CA GLU A 133 -23.40 3.86 6.67
C GLU A 133 -23.20 5.21 5.94
N LEU A 134 -21.95 5.56 5.65
CA LEU A 134 -21.63 6.78 4.89
C LEU A 134 -22.20 6.72 3.46
N SER A 135 -22.09 5.57 2.79
CA SER A 135 -22.67 5.39 1.46
C SER A 135 -24.19 5.66 1.46
N ASN A 136 -24.93 5.10 2.42
CA ASN A 136 -26.36 5.32 2.55
C ASN A 136 -26.71 6.80 2.86
N PHE A 137 -25.86 7.45 3.65
CA PHE A 137 -26.03 8.88 3.92
C PHE A 137 -25.83 9.72 2.66
N PHE A 138 -24.73 9.51 1.94
CA PHE A 138 -24.38 10.33 0.77
C PHE A 138 -25.23 10.04 -0.47
N LEU A 139 -25.88 8.89 -0.58
CA LEU A 139 -26.87 8.60 -1.64
C LEU A 139 -28.01 9.61 -1.65
N LYS A 140 -28.36 10.22 -0.52
CA LYS A 140 -29.38 11.30 -0.45
C LYS A 140 -28.96 12.55 -1.23
N TYR A 141 -27.69 12.67 -1.53
CA TYR A 141 -27.08 13.81 -2.23
C TYR A 141 -26.58 13.44 -3.63
N GLU A 142 -27.07 12.33 -4.20
CA GLU A 142 -26.66 11.84 -5.52
C GLU A 142 -26.81 12.88 -6.65
N LYS A 143 -27.66 13.88 -6.47
CA LYS A 143 -27.77 15.02 -7.39
C LYS A 143 -26.44 15.76 -7.55
N TRP A 144 -25.61 15.83 -6.51
CA TRP A 144 -24.39 16.63 -6.45
C TRP A 144 -23.11 15.84 -6.17
N ILE A 145 -23.27 14.58 -5.74
CA ILE A 145 -22.16 13.72 -5.31
C ILE A 145 -22.22 12.40 -6.08
N ASP A 146 -21.07 11.97 -6.59
CA ASP A 146 -20.89 10.63 -7.13
C ASP A 146 -20.12 9.78 -6.10
N LEU A 147 -20.63 8.59 -5.81
CA LEU A 147 -19.94 7.56 -5.05
C LEU A 147 -19.20 6.59 -6.00
N PRO A 148 -18.14 5.93 -5.54
CA PRO A 148 -17.48 4.89 -6.32
C PRO A 148 -18.46 3.77 -6.70
N LYS A 149 -18.34 3.30 -7.93
CA LYS A 149 -19.10 2.13 -8.37
C LYS A 149 -18.53 0.88 -7.67
N LYS A 150 -19.40 0.14 -7.00
CA LYS A 150 -19.02 -1.12 -6.37
C LYS A 150 -18.76 -2.18 -7.44
N ASN A 151 -17.60 -2.87 -7.34
CA ASN A 151 -17.36 -4.09 -8.09
C ASN A 151 -17.98 -5.26 -7.31
N ASN A 152 -18.93 -5.98 -7.91
CA ASN A 152 -19.64 -7.08 -7.24
C ASN A 152 -18.76 -8.29 -6.86
N HIS A 153 -17.57 -8.39 -7.45
CA HIS A 153 -16.61 -9.45 -7.15
C HIS A 153 -15.55 -9.04 -6.13
N ALA A 154 -15.50 -7.75 -5.76
CA ALA A 154 -14.53 -7.22 -4.80
C ALA A 154 -15.16 -7.05 -3.41
N ASP A 155 -14.49 -7.59 -2.40
CA ASP A 155 -14.75 -7.34 -1.00
C ASP A 155 -13.55 -6.61 -0.41
N THR A 156 -13.76 -5.36 -0.01
CA THR A 156 -12.70 -4.51 0.54
C THR A 156 -13.21 -3.66 1.71
N ALA A 157 -12.35 -3.44 2.67
CA ALA A 157 -12.62 -2.59 3.83
C ALA A 157 -12.04 -1.19 3.61
N TRP A 158 -12.33 -0.58 2.51
CA TRP A 158 -11.90 0.75 2.06
C TRP A 158 -10.97 1.50 3.01
N PHE A 159 -9.86 1.99 2.49
CA PHE A 159 -8.86 2.75 3.26
C PHE A 159 -9.41 4.09 3.79
N ALA A 160 -10.25 4.75 3.00
CA ALA A 160 -10.96 5.97 3.35
C ALA A 160 -12.30 5.97 2.61
N PHE A 161 -13.19 6.91 2.91
CA PHE A 161 -14.45 7.05 2.20
C PHE A 161 -14.30 8.06 1.04
N PRO A 162 -14.17 7.60 -0.23
CA PRO A 162 -14.04 8.47 -1.38
C PRO A 162 -15.40 8.89 -1.93
N PHE A 163 -15.49 10.13 -2.38
CA PHE A 163 -16.59 10.62 -3.20
C PHE A 163 -16.16 11.79 -4.09
N PHE A 164 -17.00 12.12 -5.07
CA PHE A 164 -16.73 13.19 -6.02
C PHE A 164 -17.87 14.21 -6.01
N ILE A 165 -17.50 15.49 -6.05
CA ILE A 165 -18.43 16.57 -6.24
C ILE A 165 -18.65 16.75 -7.74
N LYS A 166 -19.91 16.72 -8.17
CA LYS A 166 -20.31 16.98 -9.55
C LYS A 166 -20.17 18.46 -9.89
N GLU A 167 -19.95 18.75 -11.17
CA GLU A 167 -19.78 20.13 -11.65
C GLU A 167 -21.01 21.01 -11.43
N ASN A 168 -22.20 20.42 -11.41
CA ASN A 168 -23.48 21.11 -11.15
C ASN A 168 -23.80 21.29 -9.67
N ALA A 169 -22.92 20.92 -8.76
CA ALA A 169 -23.13 21.15 -7.32
C ALA A 169 -23.15 22.64 -7.00
N PRO A 170 -24.03 23.11 -6.09
CA PRO A 170 -24.11 24.53 -5.71
C PRO A 170 -22.98 25.00 -4.79
N PHE A 171 -22.00 24.15 -4.56
CA PHE A 171 -20.82 24.40 -3.70
C PHE A 171 -19.56 23.82 -4.34
N LYS A 172 -18.42 24.37 -3.95
CA LYS A 172 -17.11 23.90 -4.44
C LYS A 172 -16.50 22.90 -3.46
N ARG A 173 -15.64 22.01 -4.00
CA ARG A 173 -14.86 21.08 -3.17
C ARG A 173 -14.17 21.74 -1.98
N ARG A 174 -13.48 22.89 -2.23
CA ARG A 174 -12.75 23.64 -1.21
C ARG A 174 -13.66 24.02 -0.04
N ASP A 175 -14.86 24.53 -0.33
CA ASP A 175 -15.77 25.02 0.69
C ASP A 175 -16.32 23.89 1.55
N LEU A 176 -16.64 22.74 0.92
CA LEU A 176 -17.07 21.55 1.64
C LEU A 176 -15.94 20.94 2.50
N MET A 177 -14.72 20.91 2.01
CA MET A 177 -13.57 20.45 2.81
C MET A 177 -13.35 21.36 4.03
N ILE A 178 -13.38 22.67 3.86
CA ILE A 178 -13.26 23.62 4.97
C ILE A 178 -14.39 23.42 5.98
N PHE A 179 -15.61 23.20 5.50
CA PHE A 179 -16.76 22.90 6.38
C PHE A 179 -16.51 21.64 7.23
N PHE A 180 -16.07 20.55 6.62
CA PHE A 180 -15.76 19.30 7.34
C PHE A 180 -14.64 19.49 8.37
N GLU A 181 -13.52 20.10 7.96
CA GLU A 181 -12.38 20.35 8.87
C GLU A 181 -12.77 21.22 10.07
N ASN A 182 -13.62 22.24 9.87
CA ASN A 182 -14.16 23.07 10.96
C ASN A 182 -15.09 22.29 11.91
N HIS A 183 -15.58 21.12 11.47
CA HIS A 183 -16.41 20.21 12.29
C HIS A 183 -15.64 18.97 12.76
N ASN A 184 -14.32 19.02 12.78
CA ASN A 184 -13.42 17.94 13.19
C ASN A 184 -13.58 16.67 12.35
N ILE A 185 -13.98 16.79 11.10
CA ILE A 185 -14.02 15.70 10.12
C ILE A 185 -12.84 15.89 9.18
N GLN A 186 -11.85 15.02 9.32
CA GLN A 186 -10.63 15.10 8.52
C GLN A 186 -10.89 14.80 7.06
N THR A 187 -10.36 15.61 6.16
CA THR A 187 -10.48 15.44 4.72
C THR A 187 -9.12 15.30 4.05
N ARG A 188 -9.12 14.63 2.90
CA ARG A 188 -7.97 14.57 1.99
C ARG A 188 -8.45 14.73 0.57
N VAL A 189 -7.57 15.17 -0.31
CA VAL A 189 -7.76 15.03 -1.75
C VAL A 189 -7.55 13.58 -2.16
N VAL A 190 -8.13 13.16 -3.29
CA VAL A 190 -7.88 11.80 -3.81
C VAL A 190 -6.48 11.75 -4.39
N PHE A 191 -5.51 11.40 -3.55
CA PHE A 191 -4.07 11.36 -3.85
C PHE A 191 -3.59 12.62 -4.58
N THR A 192 -2.87 12.43 -5.70
CA THR A 192 -2.32 13.53 -6.50
C THR A 192 -3.29 14.07 -7.55
N GLY A 193 -4.41 13.39 -7.80
CA GLY A 193 -5.26 13.65 -8.96
C GLY A 193 -4.49 13.41 -10.26
N ASN A 194 -4.35 14.44 -11.10
CA ASN A 194 -3.53 14.36 -12.30
C ASN A 194 -2.05 14.62 -11.95
N ILE A 195 -1.25 13.56 -11.93
CA ILE A 195 0.16 13.60 -11.55
C ILE A 195 0.98 14.54 -12.43
N LEU A 196 0.64 14.68 -13.73
CA LEU A 196 1.35 15.54 -14.67
C LEU A 196 1.14 17.04 -14.40
N ARG A 197 0.16 17.40 -13.55
CA ARG A 197 -0.04 18.77 -13.07
C ARG A 197 0.78 19.09 -11.81
N GLN A 198 1.34 18.08 -11.16
CA GLN A 198 2.18 18.29 -9.99
C GLN A 198 3.53 18.92 -10.39
N PRO A 199 4.01 19.94 -9.67
CA PRO A 199 5.22 20.68 -10.06
C PRO A 199 6.45 19.83 -10.32
N GLY A 200 6.66 18.79 -9.50
CA GLY A 200 7.81 17.88 -9.62
C GLY A 200 7.76 16.95 -10.85
N TYR A 201 6.61 16.85 -11.51
CA TYR A 201 6.41 15.92 -12.63
C TYR A 201 6.21 16.61 -13.98
N LYS A 202 6.30 17.95 -14.05
CA LYS A 202 6.07 18.73 -15.28
C LYS A 202 6.97 18.32 -16.45
N ASN A 203 8.17 17.85 -16.17
CA ASN A 203 9.17 17.50 -17.17
C ASN A 203 9.39 15.99 -17.31
N ILE A 204 8.52 15.17 -16.71
CA ILE A 204 8.65 13.73 -16.83
C ILE A 204 8.34 13.27 -18.26
N LYS A 205 9.19 12.39 -18.79
CA LYS A 205 8.93 11.78 -20.09
C LYS A 205 7.78 10.77 -19.98
N CYS A 206 6.69 11.03 -20.66
CA CYS A 206 5.50 10.17 -20.65
C CYS A 206 4.79 10.19 -22.01
N ILE A 207 3.78 9.34 -22.16
CA ILE A 207 2.87 9.35 -23.31
C ILE A 207 1.71 10.29 -22.97
N GLY A 208 1.47 11.28 -23.84
CA GLY A 208 0.41 12.28 -23.67
C GLY A 208 0.82 13.50 -22.83
N ALA A 209 -0.05 14.48 -22.81
CA ALA A 209 0.08 15.72 -22.02
C ALA A 209 -0.93 15.73 -20.87
N ALA A 210 -0.78 16.62 -19.90
CA ALA A 210 -1.68 16.72 -18.75
C ALA A 210 -3.15 16.87 -19.18
N ASP A 211 -3.43 17.59 -20.24
CA ASP A 211 -4.78 17.85 -20.73
C ASP A 211 -5.45 16.62 -21.39
N ASP A 212 -4.69 15.61 -21.76
CA ASP A 212 -5.20 14.37 -22.34
C ASP A 212 -5.88 13.47 -21.26
N PHE A 213 -5.61 13.74 -19.99
CA PHE A 213 -6.09 12.93 -18.87
C PHE A 213 -7.27 13.57 -18.15
N VAL A 214 -8.38 13.78 -18.87
CA VAL A 214 -9.58 14.47 -18.38
C VAL A 214 -10.19 13.85 -17.13
N ASN A 215 -10.13 12.52 -16.99
CA ASN A 215 -10.62 11.83 -15.79
C ASN A 215 -9.74 12.06 -14.56
N ALA A 216 -8.41 12.12 -14.75
CA ALA A 216 -7.48 12.46 -13.66
C ALA A 216 -7.69 13.91 -13.21
N ASP A 217 -7.95 14.83 -14.15
CA ASP A 217 -8.32 16.21 -13.84
C ASP A 217 -9.66 16.31 -13.09
N ARG A 218 -10.66 15.51 -13.50
CA ARG A 218 -11.94 15.45 -12.78
C ARG A 218 -11.73 15.00 -11.33
N VAL A 219 -10.92 13.96 -11.11
CA VAL A 219 -10.53 13.52 -9.76
C VAL A 219 -9.84 14.65 -9.00
N MET A 220 -8.89 15.33 -9.63
CA MET A 220 -8.16 16.44 -9.02
C MET A 220 -9.06 17.63 -8.63
N ARG A 221 -10.12 17.89 -9.39
CA ARG A 221 -11.05 19.00 -9.14
C ARG A 221 -12.12 18.69 -8.10
N GLY A 222 -12.68 17.47 -8.14
CA GLY A 222 -13.90 17.13 -7.38
C GLY A 222 -13.73 16.03 -6.33
N GLY A 223 -12.61 15.31 -6.32
CA GLY A 223 -12.41 14.17 -5.43
C GLY A 223 -12.12 14.57 -3.99
N ILE A 224 -12.78 13.92 -3.04
CA ILE A 224 -12.57 14.05 -1.58
C ILE A 224 -12.48 12.64 -0.97
N LEU A 225 -11.61 12.48 0.01
CA LEU A 225 -11.57 11.37 0.95
C LEU A 225 -11.94 11.87 2.33
N LEU A 226 -12.88 11.21 3.01
CA LEU A 226 -13.04 11.31 4.46
C LEU A 226 -12.16 10.24 5.09
N ALA A 227 -11.31 10.64 6.05
CA ALA A 227 -10.31 9.79 6.69
C ALA A 227 -10.77 9.33 8.08
#